data_606aa9ce569e2d6ad302482ada16b453
#
_entry.id   606aa9ce569e2d6ad302482ada16b453
#
_cell.length_a   1.000
_cell.length_b   1.000
_cell.length_c   1.000
_cell.angle_alpha   90.00
_cell.angle_beta   90.00
_cell.angle_gamma   90.00
#
_symmetry.space_group_name_H-M   'P 1'
#
loop_
_entity.id
_entity.type
_entity.pdbx_description
1 polymer ?
#
loop_
_entity_poly.entity_id
_entity_poly.type
_entity_poly.pdbx_seq_one_letter_code
_entity_poly.pdbx_strand_id
1 'polypeptide(L)'
;MQKIAAFIVKKRKLLLVVMLALAVVCAALMPFVGINTDMTKYLPDSSQMRIGMDRMNEAFPDVAETYTIRVMFRGLDARDKLAIREQLAEIPNVDSVAYEPDSDDYNRGDATLYKLTTQYDYNSDEEAQIERDVADRFADYDVAVRSDDTSTPDIPPIVFILSIVLVTTILLIACPS
;
A
#
# COMPACT_ATOMS: atom_id res chain seq x y z
N MET A 1 -26.48 -37.37 6.94
CA MET A 1 -25.86 -36.84 5.74
C MET A 1 -26.83 -36.72 4.55
N GLN A 2 -27.66 -37.68 4.26
CA GLN A 2 -28.61 -37.63 3.12
C GLN A 2 -29.59 -36.43 3.14
N LYS A 3 -30.09 -36.00 4.31
CA LYS A 3 -31.01 -34.84 4.41
C LYS A 3 -30.35 -33.51 4.04
N ILE A 4 -29.04 -33.35 4.36
CA ILE A 4 -28.26 -32.13 4.02
C ILE A 4 -28.00 -32.10 2.52
N ALA A 5 -27.62 -33.24 1.92
CA ALA A 5 -27.38 -33.36 0.47
C ALA A 5 -28.68 -33.07 -0.32
N ALA A 6 -29.81 -33.62 0.12
CA ALA A 6 -31.12 -33.35 -0.52
C ALA A 6 -31.54 -31.87 -0.40
N PHE A 7 -31.24 -31.21 0.73
CA PHE A 7 -31.49 -29.77 0.90
C PHE A 7 -30.65 -28.93 -0.04
N ILE A 8 -29.35 -29.23 -0.15
CA ILE A 8 -28.42 -28.55 -1.04
C ILE A 8 -28.88 -28.64 -2.50
N VAL A 9 -29.21 -29.85 -2.95
CA VAL A 9 -29.69 -30.07 -4.33
C VAL A 9 -31.04 -29.35 -4.58
N LYS A 10 -31.98 -29.42 -3.63
CA LYS A 10 -33.29 -28.76 -3.75
C LYS A 10 -33.20 -27.24 -3.78
N LYS A 11 -32.23 -26.65 -3.06
CA LYS A 11 -32.08 -25.19 -2.89
C LYS A 11 -30.84 -24.64 -3.63
N ARG A 12 -30.30 -25.37 -4.62
CA ARG A 12 -29.05 -25.02 -5.32
C ARG A 12 -29.04 -23.60 -5.89
N LYS A 13 -30.15 -23.14 -6.50
CA LYS A 13 -30.25 -21.77 -7.04
C LYS A 13 -30.22 -20.71 -5.93
N LEU A 14 -30.90 -20.97 -4.83
CA LEU A 14 -30.89 -20.05 -3.67
C LEU A 14 -29.48 -20.00 -3.04
N LEU A 15 -28.80 -21.12 -2.87
CA LEU A 15 -27.46 -21.19 -2.36
C LEU A 15 -26.47 -20.44 -3.25
N LEU A 16 -26.60 -20.58 -4.57
CA LEU A 16 -25.77 -19.87 -5.54
C LEU A 16 -25.95 -18.35 -5.42
N VAL A 17 -27.21 -17.88 -5.35
CA VAL A 17 -27.52 -16.46 -5.17
C VAL A 17 -26.96 -15.92 -3.84
N VAL A 18 -27.11 -16.67 -2.75
CA VAL A 18 -26.56 -16.28 -1.43
C VAL A 18 -25.03 -16.20 -1.47
N MET A 19 -24.38 -17.20 -2.05
CA MET A 19 -22.91 -17.18 -2.19
C MET A 19 -22.42 -16.03 -3.07
N LEU A 20 -23.12 -15.75 -4.16
CA LEU A 20 -22.78 -14.62 -5.03
C LEU A 20 -22.98 -13.28 -4.30
N ALA A 21 -24.08 -13.12 -3.59
CA ALA A 21 -24.34 -11.92 -2.79
C ALA A 21 -23.27 -11.73 -1.70
N LEU A 22 -22.86 -12.81 -1.02
CA LEU A 22 -21.78 -12.77 -0.03
C LEU A 22 -20.44 -12.36 -0.67
N ALA A 23 -20.12 -12.91 -1.83
CA ALA A 23 -18.90 -12.56 -2.56
C ALA A 23 -18.87 -11.07 -2.95
N VAL A 24 -20.01 -10.53 -3.41
CA VAL A 24 -20.13 -9.09 -3.72
C VAL A 24 -19.95 -8.23 -2.47
N VAL A 25 -20.54 -8.63 -1.33
CA VAL A 25 -20.37 -7.92 -0.05
C VAL A 25 -18.90 -7.96 0.39
N CYS A 26 -18.24 -9.11 0.32
CA CYS A 26 -16.82 -9.23 0.66
C CYS A 26 -15.94 -8.35 -0.26
N ALA A 27 -16.22 -8.33 -1.55
CA ALA A 27 -15.50 -7.49 -2.49
C ALA A 27 -15.69 -5.99 -2.20
N ALA A 28 -16.89 -5.58 -1.81
CA ALA A 28 -17.19 -4.19 -1.44
C ALA A 28 -16.53 -3.76 -0.11
N LEU A 29 -16.27 -4.72 0.80
CA LEU A 29 -15.59 -4.47 2.07
C LEU A 29 -14.05 -4.50 1.95
N MET A 30 -13.51 -5.00 0.84
CA MET A 30 -12.07 -5.17 0.65
C MET A 30 -11.27 -3.85 0.78
N PRO A 31 -11.74 -2.70 0.26
CA PRO A 31 -11.03 -1.42 0.43
C PRO A 31 -10.93 -0.94 1.89
N PHE A 32 -11.77 -1.47 2.78
CA PHE A 32 -11.76 -1.10 4.21
C PHE A 32 -10.86 -2.00 5.06
N VAL A 33 -10.23 -3.00 4.45
CA VAL A 33 -9.30 -3.91 5.15
C VAL A 33 -7.89 -3.37 5.00
N GLY A 34 -7.40 -2.68 6.01
CA GLY A 34 -5.98 -2.31 6.11
C GLY A 34 -5.12 -3.57 6.33
N ILE A 35 -4.16 -3.79 5.48
CA ILE A 35 -3.17 -4.85 5.65
C ILE A 35 -1.98 -4.25 6.38
N ASN A 36 -1.75 -4.66 7.62
CA ASN A 36 -0.53 -4.30 8.32
C ASN A 36 0.59 -5.26 7.89
N THR A 37 1.56 -4.73 7.18
CA THR A 37 2.69 -5.48 6.63
C THR A 37 3.94 -5.39 7.49
N ASP A 38 3.88 -4.67 8.59
CA ASP A 38 4.94 -4.64 9.57
C ASP A 38 5.11 -6.04 10.20
N MET A 39 6.03 -6.80 9.63
CA MET A 39 6.34 -8.17 10.09
C MET A 39 6.87 -8.19 11.53
N THR A 40 7.35 -7.06 12.05
CA THR A 40 7.89 -6.96 13.41
C THR A 40 6.81 -7.11 14.46
N LYS A 41 5.57 -6.67 14.15
CA LYS A 41 4.38 -6.81 15.03
C LYS A 41 3.92 -8.27 15.19
N TYR A 42 4.29 -9.14 14.24
CA TYR A 42 3.95 -10.57 14.29
C TYR A 42 5.04 -11.44 14.91
N LEU A 43 6.17 -10.87 15.31
CA LEU A 43 7.24 -11.59 15.98
C LEU A 43 6.80 -12.00 17.39
N PRO A 44 7.04 -13.27 17.79
CA PRO A 44 6.84 -13.69 19.16
C PRO A 44 7.68 -12.83 20.13
N ASP A 45 7.14 -12.51 21.31
CA ASP A 45 7.84 -11.71 22.33
C ASP A 45 9.17 -12.34 22.76
N SER A 46 9.31 -13.66 22.63
CA SER A 46 10.53 -14.42 22.92
C SER A 46 11.58 -14.40 21.81
N SER A 47 11.28 -13.79 20.65
CA SER A 47 12.25 -13.74 19.56
C SER A 47 13.40 -12.79 19.85
N GLN A 48 14.61 -13.16 19.43
CA GLN A 48 15.81 -12.35 19.60
C GLN A 48 15.65 -10.97 18.97
N MET A 49 14.95 -10.88 17.87
CA MET A 49 14.70 -9.64 17.16
C MET A 49 13.75 -8.72 17.94
N ARG A 50 12.66 -9.27 18.49
CA ARG A 50 11.74 -8.50 19.36
C ARG A 50 12.44 -7.97 20.60
N ILE A 51 13.19 -8.82 21.29
CA ILE A 51 13.98 -8.44 22.46
C ILE A 51 15.01 -7.34 22.11
N GLY A 52 15.66 -7.43 20.95
CA GLY A 52 16.60 -6.41 20.46
C GLY A 52 15.93 -5.07 20.21
N MET A 53 14.76 -5.06 19.55
CA MET A 53 13.98 -3.86 19.28
C MET A 53 13.49 -3.22 20.59
N ASP A 54 12.95 -4.00 21.52
CA ASP A 54 12.46 -3.48 22.80
C ASP A 54 13.60 -2.83 23.61
N ARG A 55 14.79 -3.44 23.62
CA ARG A 55 15.98 -2.84 24.25
C ARG A 55 16.45 -1.57 23.56
N MET A 56 16.35 -1.51 22.23
CA MET A 56 16.73 -0.32 21.48
C MET A 56 15.76 0.83 21.77
N ASN A 57 14.45 0.56 21.77
CA ASN A 57 13.43 1.54 22.12
C ASN A 57 13.53 2.02 23.58
N GLU A 58 13.91 1.12 24.50
CA GLU A 58 14.17 1.49 25.90
C GLU A 58 15.42 2.36 26.06
N ALA A 59 16.49 2.05 25.32
CA ALA A 59 17.75 2.78 25.38
C ALA A 59 17.73 4.13 24.65
N PHE A 60 16.89 4.24 23.62
CA PHE A 60 16.78 5.41 22.74
C PHE A 60 15.32 5.84 22.55
N PRO A 61 14.62 6.28 23.61
CA PRO A 61 13.20 6.60 23.56
C PRO A 61 12.89 7.81 22.67
N ASP A 62 13.89 8.66 22.42
CA ASP A 62 13.73 9.87 21.58
C ASP A 62 14.00 9.61 20.08
N VAL A 63 14.42 8.40 19.72
CA VAL A 63 14.57 8.01 18.31
C VAL A 63 13.24 7.45 17.80
N ALA A 64 12.43 8.34 17.27
CA ALA A 64 11.18 7.93 16.61
C ALA A 64 11.47 7.00 15.42
N GLU A 65 10.64 5.98 15.26
CA GLU A 65 10.62 5.20 14.02
C GLU A 65 10.33 6.17 12.86
N THR A 66 11.15 6.09 11.82
CA THR A 66 10.98 6.94 10.64
C THR A 66 10.70 6.09 9.42
N TYR A 67 9.78 6.57 8.62
CA TYR A 67 9.32 5.91 7.41
C TYR A 67 9.73 6.76 6.20
N THR A 68 9.96 6.11 5.05
CA THR A 68 10.49 6.78 3.86
C THR A 68 9.49 6.74 2.72
N ILE A 69 9.17 7.91 2.18
CA ILE A 69 8.40 8.07 0.95
C ILE A 69 9.35 8.52 -0.16
N ARG A 70 9.33 7.83 -1.29
CA ARG A 70 10.16 8.15 -2.45
C ARG A 70 9.33 8.93 -3.45
N VAL A 71 9.85 10.09 -3.85
CA VAL A 71 9.25 10.94 -4.87
C VAL A 71 10.23 11.07 -6.03
N MET A 72 9.81 10.64 -7.21
CA MET A 72 10.63 10.69 -8.41
C MET A 72 10.02 11.67 -9.40
N PHE A 73 10.84 12.58 -9.89
CA PHE A 73 10.50 13.48 -10.99
C PHE A 73 11.28 13.14 -12.24
N ARG A 74 10.72 13.42 -13.40
CA ARG A 74 11.40 13.31 -14.69
C ARG A 74 11.50 14.68 -15.36
N GLY A 75 12.60 14.86 -16.11
CA GLY A 75 12.80 16.04 -16.95
C GLY A 75 13.02 17.34 -16.19
N LEU A 76 13.54 17.29 -14.94
CA LEU A 76 13.81 18.49 -14.16
C LEU A 76 15.09 19.19 -14.62
N ASP A 77 15.01 20.51 -14.74
CA ASP A 77 16.18 21.35 -14.91
C ASP A 77 17.01 21.43 -13.61
N ALA A 78 18.33 21.62 -13.76
CA ALA A 78 19.23 21.64 -12.61
C ALA A 78 18.87 22.73 -11.57
N ARG A 79 18.23 23.81 -12.00
CA ARG A 79 17.80 24.92 -11.12
C ARG A 79 16.55 24.54 -10.30
N ASP A 80 15.67 23.74 -10.90
CA ASP A 80 14.39 23.37 -10.28
C ASP A 80 14.59 22.30 -9.22
N LYS A 81 15.62 21.48 -9.33
CA LYS A 81 15.88 20.38 -8.39
C LYS A 81 16.01 20.84 -6.94
N LEU A 82 16.72 21.94 -6.68
CA LEU A 82 16.84 22.48 -5.32
C LEU A 82 15.54 23.15 -4.84
N ALA A 83 14.86 23.86 -5.73
CA ALA A 83 13.59 24.51 -5.42
C ALA A 83 12.51 23.47 -5.07
N ILE A 84 12.46 22.37 -5.81
CA ILE A 84 11.52 21.25 -5.53
C ILE A 84 11.85 20.60 -4.19
N ARG A 85 13.13 20.40 -3.84
CA ARG A 85 13.52 19.90 -2.52
C ARG A 85 12.96 20.78 -1.39
N GLU A 86 13.07 22.11 -1.53
CA GLU A 86 12.55 23.05 -0.54
C GLU A 86 11.02 22.99 -0.46
N GLN A 87 10.35 22.91 -1.61
CA GLN A 87 8.89 22.80 -1.65
C GLN A 87 8.39 21.46 -1.06
N LEU A 88 9.12 20.36 -1.25
CA LEU A 88 8.81 19.08 -0.63
C LEU A 88 8.98 19.12 0.88
N ALA A 89 9.97 19.86 1.40
CA ALA A 89 10.19 20.03 2.83
C ALA A 89 9.13 20.90 3.52
N GLU A 90 8.36 21.68 2.75
CA GLU A 90 7.23 22.47 3.26
C GLU A 90 5.92 21.68 3.39
N ILE A 91 5.87 20.44 2.88
CA ILE A 91 4.68 19.60 2.96
C ILE A 91 4.45 19.20 4.43
N PRO A 92 3.21 19.34 4.94
CA PRO A 92 2.88 18.93 6.30
C PRO A 92 3.25 17.46 6.56
N ASN A 93 3.71 17.18 7.77
CA ASN A 93 4.10 15.82 8.22
C ASN A 93 5.36 15.24 7.54
N VAL A 94 6.10 16.01 6.79
CA VAL A 94 7.43 15.67 6.29
C VAL A 94 8.49 16.22 7.24
N ASP A 95 9.29 15.35 7.84
CA ASP A 95 10.34 15.74 8.79
C ASP A 95 11.62 16.19 8.08
N SER A 96 11.98 15.51 7.00
CA SER A 96 13.17 15.85 6.22
C SER A 96 13.09 15.35 4.77
N VAL A 97 13.87 15.99 3.89
CA VAL A 97 13.98 15.61 2.48
C VAL A 97 15.44 15.40 2.16
N ALA A 98 15.81 14.15 1.88
CA ALA A 98 17.15 13.79 1.44
C ALA A 98 17.23 13.89 -0.10
N TYR A 99 18.21 14.64 -0.56
CA TYR A 99 18.57 14.81 -1.97
C TYR A 99 20.02 15.28 -2.07
N GLU A 100 20.82 14.63 -2.92
CA GLU A 100 22.20 14.99 -3.21
C GLU A 100 22.38 15.25 -4.71
N PRO A 101 22.71 16.49 -5.10
CA PRO A 101 22.80 16.89 -6.53
C PRO A 101 23.80 16.08 -7.35
N ASP A 102 24.92 15.71 -6.73
CA ASP A 102 26.06 15.06 -7.41
C ASP A 102 26.08 13.52 -7.27
N SER A 103 25.02 12.94 -6.66
CA SER A 103 24.94 11.51 -6.41
C SER A 103 24.11 10.79 -7.47
N ASP A 104 24.66 9.71 -8.03
CA ASP A 104 23.96 8.81 -8.96
C ASP A 104 22.81 8.05 -8.29
N ASP A 105 22.76 8.00 -6.96
CA ASP A 105 21.66 7.40 -6.20
C ASP A 105 20.38 8.26 -6.23
N TYR A 106 20.55 9.57 -6.47
CA TYR A 106 19.44 10.52 -6.55
C TYR A 106 19.20 11.03 -7.97
N ASN A 107 20.17 10.89 -8.89
CA ASN A 107 20.05 11.37 -10.25
C ASN A 107 20.44 10.25 -11.23
N ARG A 108 19.52 9.83 -12.08
CA ARG A 108 19.77 8.80 -13.09
C ARG A 108 19.10 9.17 -14.41
N GLY A 109 19.90 9.56 -15.39
CA GLY A 109 19.38 10.03 -16.68
C GLY A 109 18.57 11.31 -16.53
N ASP A 110 17.28 11.26 -16.90
CA ASP A 110 16.31 12.34 -16.74
C ASP A 110 15.54 12.28 -15.42
N ALA A 111 15.73 11.22 -14.63
CA ALA A 111 15.03 11.02 -13.38
C ALA A 111 15.81 11.59 -12.18
N THR A 112 15.09 12.27 -11.29
CA THR A 112 15.58 12.79 -10.01
C THR A 112 14.74 12.23 -8.89
N LEU A 113 15.39 11.63 -7.88
CA LEU A 113 14.76 11.00 -6.73
C LEU A 113 14.93 11.86 -5.49
N TYR A 114 13.85 12.02 -4.73
CA TYR A 114 13.85 12.59 -3.38
C TYR A 114 13.34 11.54 -2.40
N LYS A 115 13.95 11.48 -1.21
CA LYS A 115 13.51 10.61 -0.13
C LYS A 115 12.97 11.49 0.99
N LEU A 116 11.67 11.44 1.20
CA LEU A 116 10.99 12.13 2.29
C LEU A 116 10.97 11.21 3.52
N THR A 117 11.31 11.75 4.67
CA THR A 117 11.23 11.03 5.94
C THR A 117 10.05 11.56 6.74
N THR A 118 9.26 10.67 7.31
CA THR A 118 8.11 10.98 8.17
C THR A 118 8.09 10.05 9.39
N GLN A 119 7.40 10.45 10.46
CA GLN A 119 7.18 9.64 11.66
C GLN A 119 5.90 8.78 11.55
N TYR A 120 5.13 8.95 10.50
CA TYR A 120 3.87 8.25 10.30
C TYR A 120 4.07 6.91 9.60
N ASP A 121 3.45 5.87 10.17
CA ASP A 121 3.53 4.49 9.68
C ASP A 121 2.97 4.37 8.25
N TYR A 122 3.47 3.40 7.49
CA TYR A 122 2.93 3.06 6.17
C TYR A 122 1.45 2.70 6.26
N ASN A 123 0.68 3.14 5.28
CA ASN A 123 -0.79 3.01 5.23
C ASN A 123 -1.54 3.78 6.34
N SER A 124 -0.92 4.75 7.00
CA SER A 124 -1.63 5.72 7.86
C SER A 124 -2.36 6.76 7.00
N ASP A 125 -3.38 7.40 7.59
CA ASP A 125 -4.10 8.48 6.91
C ASP A 125 -3.18 9.69 6.65
N GLU A 126 -2.21 9.91 7.52
CA GLU A 126 -1.21 10.99 7.44
C GLU A 126 -0.23 10.73 6.29
N GLU A 127 0.25 9.49 6.13
CA GLU A 127 1.13 9.13 5.02
C GLU A 127 0.39 9.26 3.69
N ALA A 128 -0.84 8.76 3.60
CA ALA A 128 -1.69 8.92 2.43
C ALA A 128 -2.01 10.40 2.12
N GLN A 129 -2.02 11.28 3.15
CA GLN A 129 -2.17 12.72 2.94
C GLN A 129 -0.91 13.33 2.34
N ILE A 130 0.30 12.93 2.81
CA ILE A 130 1.57 13.38 2.21
C ILE A 130 1.61 13.04 0.73
N GLU A 131 1.25 11.80 0.36
CA GLU A 131 1.23 11.38 -1.05
C GLU A 131 0.28 12.22 -1.91
N ARG A 132 -0.93 12.53 -1.40
CA ARG A 132 -1.89 13.41 -2.08
C ARG A 132 -1.36 14.83 -2.22
N ASP A 133 -0.79 15.40 -1.14
CA ASP A 133 -0.27 16.76 -1.14
C ASP A 133 0.91 16.90 -2.13
N VAL A 134 1.76 15.87 -2.26
CA VAL A 134 2.80 15.83 -3.29
C VAL A 134 2.17 15.79 -4.68
N ALA A 135 1.22 14.90 -4.93
CA ALA A 135 0.60 14.74 -6.23
C ALA A 135 -0.15 16.02 -6.67
N ASP A 136 -0.85 16.68 -5.74
CA ASP A 136 -1.60 17.90 -6.01
C ASP A 136 -0.67 19.11 -6.23
N ARG A 137 0.39 19.25 -5.41
CA ARG A 137 1.34 20.37 -5.51
C ARG A 137 2.17 20.31 -6.79
N PHE A 138 2.48 19.12 -7.25
CA PHE A 138 3.32 18.89 -8.44
C PHE A 138 2.57 18.28 -9.62
N ALA A 139 1.26 18.55 -9.73
CA ALA A 139 0.40 18.03 -10.81
C ALA A 139 0.87 18.42 -12.22
N ASP A 140 1.63 19.51 -12.37
CA ASP A 140 2.17 20.00 -13.65
C ASP A 140 3.49 19.28 -14.05
N TYR A 141 4.05 18.44 -13.17
CA TYR A 141 5.29 17.71 -13.38
C TYR A 141 5.02 16.21 -13.64
N ASP A 142 5.93 15.55 -14.31
CA ASP A 142 5.94 14.07 -14.38
C ASP A 142 6.49 13.52 -13.06
N VAL A 143 5.60 13.34 -12.09
CA VAL A 143 5.91 12.91 -10.72
C VAL A 143 5.35 11.53 -10.43
N ALA A 144 6.15 10.69 -9.80
CA ALA A 144 5.74 9.40 -9.25
C ALA A 144 6.08 9.35 -7.77
N VAL A 145 5.08 9.04 -6.95
CA VAL A 145 5.21 8.91 -5.50
C VAL A 145 5.08 7.44 -5.13
N ARG A 146 5.93 6.98 -4.22
CA ARG A 146 5.87 5.62 -3.70
C ARG A 146 6.41 5.58 -2.28
N SER A 147 5.62 5.06 -1.35
CA SER A 147 6.15 4.70 -0.04
C SER A 147 7.04 3.45 -0.14
N ASP A 148 7.98 3.31 0.78
CA ASP A 148 8.86 2.14 0.89
C ASP A 148 8.12 0.90 1.44
N ASP A 149 6.81 1.00 1.57
CA ASP A 149 5.98 -0.17 1.86
C ASP A 149 6.14 -1.21 0.75
N THR A 150 6.89 -2.26 1.06
CA THR A 150 7.15 -3.37 0.15
C THR A 150 5.99 -4.35 0.03
N SER A 151 4.86 -4.04 0.69
CA SER A 151 3.92 -5.05 1.13
C SER A 151 2.73 -5.31 0.22
N THR A 152 2.34 -4.41 -0.63
CA THR A 152 1.21 -4.69 -1.52
C THR A 152 1.58 -4.46 -2.98
N PRO A 153 1.66 -5.53 -3.79
CA PRO A 153 1.58 -5.33 -5.22
C PRO A 153 0.23 -4.64 -5.50
N ASP A 154 0.27 -3.49 -6.15
CA ASP A 154 -0.92 -2.81 -6.64
C ASP A 154 -1.63 -3.75 -7.63
N ILE A 155 -2.57 -4.54 -7.09
CA ILE A 155 -3.34 -5.50 -7.90
C ILE A 155 -4.49 -4.70 -8.52
N PRO A 156 -4.42 -4.43 -9.82
CA PRO A 156 -5.44 -3.61 -10.46
C PRO A 156 -6.83 -4.23 -10.26
N PRO A 157 -7.87 -3.42 -10.00
CA PRO A 157 -9.23 -3.89 -9.72
C PRO A 157 -9.79 -4.84 -10.78
N ILE A 158 -9.29 -4.74 -12.01
CA ILE A 158 -9.67 -5.62 -13.12
C ILE A 158 -9.35 -7.10 -12.86
N VAL A 159 -8.27 -7.39 -12.09
CA VAL A 159 -7.91 -8.77 -11.74
C VAL A 159 -8.96 -9.40 -10.85
N PHE A 160 -9.52 -8.65 -9.90
CA PHE A 160 -10.62 -9.11 -9.04
C PHE A 160 -11.89 -9.36 -9.86
N ILE A 161 -12.24 -8.43 -10.76
CA ILE A 161 -13.40 -8.58 -11.65
C ILE A 161 -13.22 -9.82 -12.53
N LEU A 162 -12.05 -10.00 -13.11
CA LEU A 162 -11.74 -11.16 -13.96
C LEU A 162 -11.84 -12.48 -13.18
N SER A 163 -11.34 -12.50 -11.93
CA SER A 163 -11.41 -13.66 -11.04
C SER A 163 -12.86 -14.03 -10.72
N ILE A 164 -13.70 -13.04 -10.39
CA ILE A 164 -15.11 -13.26 -10.10
C ILE A 164 -15.84 -13.81 -11.33
N VAL A 165 -15.60 -13.23 -12.51
CA VAL A 165 -16.19 -13.69 -13.77
C VAL A 165 -15.75 -15.12 -14.09
N LEU A 166 -14.46 -15.44 -13.92
CA LEU A 166 -13.92 -16.78 -14.17
C LEU A 166 -14.56 -17.82 -13.22
N VAL A 167 -14.58 -17.54 -11.92
CA VAL A 167 -15.19 -18.46 -10.94
C VAL A 167 -16.68 -18.65 -11.20
N THR A 168 -17.41 -17.57 -11.52
CA THR A 168 -18.84 -17.65 -11.84
C THR A 168 -19.08 -18.48 -13.08
N THR A 169 -18.26 -18.32 -14.11
CA THR A 169 -18.35 -19.09 -15.36
C THR A 169 -18.10 -20.58 -15.11
N ILE A 170 -17.06 -20.92 -14.33
CA ILE A 170 -16.77 -22.30 -13.96
C ILE A 170 -17.93 -22.92 -13.18
N LEU A 171 -18.50 -22.19 -12.20
CA LEU A 171 -19.65 -22.67 -11.44
C LEU A 171 -20.89 -22.91 -12.30
N LEU A 172 -21.16 -22.03 -13.28
CA LEU A 172 -22.27 -22.20 -14.22
C LEU A 172 -22.09 -23.43 -15.13
N ILE A 173 -20.85 -23.69 -15.57
CA ILE A 173 -20.54 -24.87 -16.39
C ILE A 173 -20.55 -26.17 -15.57
N ALA A 174 -20.04 -26.12 -14.34
CA ALA A 174 -19.96 -27.30 -13.46
C ALA A 174 -21.32 -27.68 -12.85
N CYS A 175 -22.30 -26.77 -12.82
CA CYS A 175 -23.67 -27.02 -12.33
C CYS A 175 -24.69 -26.91 -13.46
N PRO A 176 -24.65 -27.76 -14.49
CA PRO A 176 -25.70 -27.78 -15.51
C PRO A 176 -27.05 -28.11 -14.83
N SER A 177 -28.06 -27.41 -15.26
CA SER A 177 -29.46 -27.52 -14.77
C SER A 177 -30.09 -28.85 -15.18
#